data_04804a5b5445e855d930126e81bc9653
#
_entry.id   04804a5b5445e855d930126e81bc9653
#
_cell.length_a   1.000
_cell.length_b   1.000
_cell.length_c   1.000
_cell.angle_alpha   90.00
_cell.angle_beta   90.00
_cell.angle_gamma   90.00
#
_symmetry.space_group_name_H-M   'P 1'
#
loop_
_entity.id
_entity.type
_entity.pdbx_description
1 polymer ?
#
loop_
_entity_poly.entity_id
_entity_poly.type
_entity_poly.pdbx_seq_one_letter_code
_entity_poly.pdbx_strand_id
1 'polypeptide(L)'
;MTKSELTAKMQENAAYLPGKTVKLDFGGEGTILMDGKNETVTEDAGEADTTIKISWEDWQAMAAGQLDGMTAFMTGKLKVEGDMSNAMQLQGVLSKLR
;
A
#
# COMPACT_ATOMS: atom_id res chain seq x y z
N MET A 1 -12.15 -5.87 -8.64
CA MET A 1 -10.74 -6.32 -8.66
C MET A 1 -10.44 -7.09 -7.39
N THR A 2 -9.83 -8.26 -7.51
CA THR A 2 -9.44 -9.03 -6.33
C THR A 2 -8.10 -8.55 -5.76
N LYS A 3 -7.79 -8.95 -4.53
CA LYS A 3 -6.52 -8.61 -3.90
C LYS A 3 -5.34 -9.18 -4.72
N SER A 4 -5.47 -10.40 -5.22
CA SER A 4 -4.43 -11.03 -6.06
C SER A 4 -4.23 -10.27 -7.37
N GLU A 5 -5.30 -9.82 -7.99
CA GLU A 5 -5.21 -9.04 -9.23
C GLU A 5 -4.51 -7.70 -9.00
N LEU A 6 -4.84 -7.02 -7.91
CA LEU A 6 -4.20 -5.76 -7.59
C LEU A 6 -2.74 -5.96 -7.21
N THR A 7 -2.42 -7.04 -6.47
CA THR A 7 -1.04 -7.38 -6.13
C THR A 7 -0.20 -7.59 -7.39
N ALA A 8 -0.74 -8.33 -8.37
CA ALA A 8 -0.06 -8.55 -9.64
C ALA A 8 0.16 -7.25 -10.40
N LYS A 9 -0.83 -6.38 -10.42
CA LYS A 9 -0.73 -5.08 -11.07
C LYS A 9 0.32 -4.21 -10.39
N MET A 10 0.38 -4.23 -9.08
CA MET A 10 1.39 -3.51 -8.32
C MET A 10 2.79 -4.04 -8.62
N GLN A 11 2.96 -5.35 -8.71
CA GLN A 11 4.24 -5.96 -9.06
C GLN A 11 4.68 -5.54 -10.47
N GLU A 12 3.78 -5.56 -11.44
CA GLU A 12 4.07 -5.18 -12.83
C GLU A 12 4.51 -3.72 -12.94
N ASN A 13 3.95 -2.86 -12.10
CA ASN A 13 4.23 -1.42 -12.13
C ASN A 13 5.28 -1.00 -11.13
N ALA A 14 5.99 -1.96 -10.53
CA ALA A 14 7.03 -1.70 -9.53
C ALA A 14 6.53 -0.78 -8.41
N ALA A 15 5.33 -1.08 -7.88
CA ALA A 15 4.68 -0.25 -6.87
C ALA A 15 5.25 -0.55 -5.48
N TYR A 16 6.51 -0.21 -5.29
CA TYR A 16 7.21 -0.31 -4.01
C TYR A 16 8.21 0.84 -3.89
N LEU A 17 8.63 1.13 -2.67
CA LEU A 17 9.64 2.16 -2.41
C LEU A 17 11.01 1.49 -2.42
N PRO A 18 11.92 1.87 -3.33
CA PRO A 18 13.25 1.23 -3.40
C PRO A 18 13.98 1.26 -2.06
N GLY A 19 14.44 0.10 -1.62
CA GLY A 19 15.17 -0.06 -0.37
C GLY A 19 14.33 -0.02 0.90
N LYS A 20 13.00 0.10 0.77
CA LYS A 20 12.06 0.19 1.90
C LYS A 20 11.03 -0.92 1.82
N THR A 21 10.44 -1.26 2.98
CA THR A 21 9.34 -2.22 3.03
C THR A 21 8.11 -1.54 3.61
N VAL A 22 6.98 -1.74 2.95
CA VAL A 22 5.68 -1.20 3.39
C VAL A 22 4.67 -2.33 3.36
N LYS A 23 3.99 -2.53 4.48
CA LYS A 23 2.93 -3.53 4.58
C LYS A 23 1.58 -2.83 4.61
N LEU A 24 0.66 -3.33 3.79
CA LEU A 24 -0.73 -2.89 3.80
C LEU A 24 -1.52 -3.91 4.60
N ASP A 25 -2.18 -3.49 5.65
CA ASP A 25 -3.00 -4.35 6.50
C ASP A 25 -4.46 -3.99 6.29
N PHE A 26 -5.20 -4.89 5.66
CA PHE A 26 -6.63 -4.71 5.35
C PHE A 26 -7.55 -5.36 6.39
N GLY A 27 -6.98 -5.80 7.51
CA GLY A 27 -7.76 -6.52 8.52
C GLY A 27 -8.19 -7.89 8.03
N GLY A 28 -9.49 -8.13 7.96
CA GLY A 28 -10.03 -9.43 7.55
C GLY A 28 -9.67 -9.86 6.13
N GLU A 29 -9.35 -8.92 5.25
CA GLU A 29 -8.97 -9.21 3.87
C GLU A 29 -7.49 -9.60 3.71
N GLY A 30 -6.71 -9.55 4.78
CA GLY A 30 -5.31 -9.94 4.76
C GLY A 30 -4.36 -8.77 4.53
N THR A 31 -3.21 -9.06 3.94
CA THR A 31 -2.13 -8.09 3.79
C THR A 31 -1.54 -8.11 2.39
N ILE A 32 -0.88 -7.01 2.02
CA ILE A 32 0.01 -6.94 0.86
C ILE A 32 1.33 -6.35 1.36
N LEU A 33 2.45 -7.01 1.04
CA LEU A 33 3.78 -6.53 1.38
C LEU A 33 4.47 -5.97 0.14
N MET A 34 4.79 -4.68 0.19
CA MET A 34 5.55 -3.99 -0.87
C MET A 34 7.00 -3.97 -0.44
N ASP A 35 7.80 -4.88 -0.98
CA ASP A 35 9.19 -5.07 -0.58
C ASP A 35 10.12 -4.44 -1.61
N GLY A 36 10.53 -3.22 -1.34
CA GLY A 36 11.46 -2.49 -2.20
C GLY A 36 12.90 -2.96 -2.10
N LYS A 37 13.23 -3.77 -1.09
CA LYS A 37 14.57 -4.34 -0.96
C LYS A 37 14.76 -5.52 -1.92
N ASN A 38 13.71 -6.33 -2.11
CA ASN A 38 13.71 -7.46 -3.02
C ASN A 38 12.97 -7.17 -4.32
N GLU A 39 12.44 -5.97 -4.47
CA GLU A 39 11.69 -5.52 -5.65
C GLU A 39 10.49 -6.41 -5.97
N THR A 40 9.73 -6.76 -4.92
CA THR A 40 8.57 -7.63 -5.04
C THR A 40 7.35 -7.04 -4.33
N VAL A 41 6.17 -7.41 -4.82
CA VAL A 41 4.90 -7.14 -4.15
C VAL A 41 4.19 -8.48 -3.99
N THR A 42 3.93 -8.86 -2.74
CA THR A 42 3.35 -10.16 -2.41
C THR A 42 2.21 -9.99 -1.41
N GLU A 43 1.53 -11.09 -1.11
CA GLU A 43 0.47 -11.10 -0.10
C GLU A 43 0.99 -11.56 1.27
N ASP A 44 2.29 -11.51 1.48
CA ASP A 44 2.92 -11.91 2.75
C ASP A 44 2.55 -10.97 3.89
N ALA A 45 2.61 -11.50 5.12
CA ALA A 45 2.33 -10.77 6.34
C ALA A 45 3.59 -10.55 7.18
N GLY A 46 4.76 -10.47 6.54
CA GLY A 46 6.03 -10.27 7.23
C GLY A 46 6.16 -8.88 7.85
N GLU A 47 7.26 -8.64 8.54
CA GLU A 47 7.56 -7.34 9.12
C GLU A 47 7.93 -6.34 8.03
N ALA A 48 7.68 -5.05 8.30
CA ALA A 48 7.98 -3.98 7.36
C ALA A 48 8.40 -2.72 8.12
N ASP A 49 9.12 -1.83 7.43
CA ASP A 49 9.52 -0.53 7.99
C ASP A 49 8.30 0.32 8.33
N THR A 50 7.24 0.18 7.54
CA THR A 50 5.99 0.91 7.72
C THR A 50 4.82 -0.03 7.51
N THR A 51 3.81 0.05 8.39
CA THR A 51 2.55 -0.66 8.22
C THR A 51 1.44 0.36 8.04
N ILE A 52 0.66 0.19 6.98
CA ILE A 52 -0.49 1.05 6.69
C ILE A 52 -1.75 0.23 6.88
N LYS A 53 -2.58 0.66 7.83
CA LYS A 53 -3.86 0.02 8.12
C LYS A 53 -4.95 0.79 7.38
N ILE A 54 -5.62 0.12 6.46
CA ILE A 54 -6.64 0.71 5.62
C ILE A 54 -7.59 -0.40 5.17
N SER A 55 -8.88 -0.08 4.96
CA SER A 55 -9.81 -1.07 4.44
C SER A 55 -9.49 -1.40 2.98
N TRP A 56 -9.86 -2.60 2.55
CA TRP A 56 -9.68 -3.01 1.16
C TRP A 56 -10.41 -2.06 0.20
N GLU A 57 -11.61 -1.64 0.56
CA GLU A 57 -12.39 -0.71 -0.26
C GLU A 57 -11.69 0.63 -0.43
N ASP A 58 -11.16 1.18 0.66
CA ASP A 58 -10.46 2.47 0.62
C ASP A 58 -9.14 2.35 -0.16
N TRP A 59 -8.44 1.23 -0.03
CA TRP A 59 -7.22 1.00 -0.80
C TRP A 59 -7.51 0.95 -2.31
N GLN A 60 -8.57 0.26 -2.71
CA GLN A 60 -8.98 0.24 -4.12
C GLN A 60 -9.32 1.63 -4.62
N ALA A 61 -10.01 2.43 -3.82
CA ALA A 61 -10.34 3.81 -4.18
C ALA A 61 -9.08 4.67 -4.36
N MET A 62 -8.08 4.48 -3.49
CA MET A 62 -6.81 5.18 -3.61
C MET A 62 -6.06 4.76 -4.88
N ALA A 63 -6.02 3.47 -5.17
CA ALA A 63 -5.35 2.94 -6.36
C ALA A 63 -6.03 3.44 -7.64
N ALA A 64 -7.33 3.65 -7.61
CA ALA A 64 -8.09 4.18 -8.74
C ALA A 64 -8.07 5.72 -8.84
N GLY A 65 -7.45 6.39 -7.86
CA GLY A 65 -7.41 7.85 -7.83
C GLY A 65 -8.66 8.52 -7.31
N GLN A 66 -9.59 7.75 -6.73
CA GLN A 66 -10.87 8.26 -6.23
C GLN A 66 -10.76 8.73 -4.76
N LEU A 67 -9.73 8.33 -4.05
CA LEU A 67 -9.49 8.72 -2.68
C LEU A 67 -8.04 9.18 -2.54
N ASP A 68 -7.87 10.39 -2.03
CA ASP A 68 -6.55 10.94 -1.77
C ASP A 68 -5.98 10.37 -0.46
N GLY A 69 -4.70 9.99 -0.46
CA GLY A 69 -4.05 9.42 0.73
C GLY A 69 -4.01 10.38 1.91
N MET A 70 -3.79 11.66 1.66
CA MET A 70 -3.78 12.66 2.73
C MET A 70 -5.17 12.80 3.34
N THR A 71 -6.22 12.85 2.52
CA THR A 71 -7.60 12.90 2.99
C THR A 71 -7.95 11.66 3.79
N ALA A 72 -7.54 10.48 3.31
CA ALA A 72 -7.78 9.22 4.02
C ALA A 72 -7.11 9.24 5.40
N PHE A 73 -5.89 9.74 5.48
CA PHE A 73 -5.16 9.84 6.73
C PHE A 73 -5.86 10.81 7.70
N MET A 74 -6.24 11.99 7.22
CA MET A 74 -6.87 13.02 8.04
C MET A 74 -8.25 12.62 8.54
N THR A 75 -8.99 11.82 7.77
CA THR A 75 -10.32 11.37 8.16
C THR A 75 -10.32 10.05 8.95
N GLY A 76 -9.14 9.51 9.23
CA GLY A 76 -9.00 8.28 10.01
C GLY A 76 -9.27 7.00 9.23
N LYS A 77 -9.41 7.07 7.91
CA LYS A 77 -9.59 5.89 7.05
C LYS A 77 -8.29 5.13 6.87
N LEU A 78 -7.17 5.82 7.02
CA LEU A 78 -5.83 5.26 6.87
C LEU A 78 -5.04 5.55 8.14
N LYS A 79 -4.40 4.53 8.69
CA LYS A 79 -3.52 4.66 9.86
C LYS A 79 -2.13 4.19 9.50
N VAL A 80 -1.12 4.86 10.03
CA VAL A 80 0.28 4.54 9.74
C VAL A 80 1.00 4.18 11.01
N GLU A 81 1.72 3.04 10.97
CA GLU A 81 2.60 2.62 12.05
C GLU A 81 4.01 2.50 11.47
N GLY A 82 5.00 3.00 12.19
CA GLY A 82 6.39 2.99 11.75
C GLY A 82 6.78 4.29 11.06
N ASP A 83 7.55 4.20 10.00
CA ASP A 83 8.12 5.37 9.33
C ASP A 83 7.06 6.10 8.49
N MET A 84 6.68 7.30 8.94
CA MET A 84 5.69 8.12 8.29
C MET A 84 6.16 8.62 6.91
N SER A 85 7.45 8.82 6.72
CA SER A 85 7.94 9.31 5.42
C SER A 85 7.71 8.29 4.31
N ASN A 86 7.76 6.99 4.62
CA ASN A 86 7.44 5.95 3.64
C ASN A 86 5.97 6.03 3.22
N ALA A 87 5.08 6.29 4.17
CA ALA A 87 3.66 6.44 3.87
C ALA A 87 3.41 7.65 2.96
N MET A 88 4.11 8.76 3.19
CA MET A 88 3.97 9.95 2.37
C MET A 88 4.46 9.71 0.93
N GLN A 89 5.52 8.93 0.76
CA GLN A 89 6.07 8.60 -0.56
C GLN A 89 5.14 7.65 -1.33
N LEU A 90 4.29 6.93 -0.62
CA LEU A 90 3.40 5.93 -1.22
C LEU A 90 2.44 6.53 -2.24
N GLN A 91 2.05 7.78 -2.07
CA GLN A 91 1.14 8.43 -3.00
C GLN A 91 1.74 8.53 -4.40
N GLY A 92 3.03 8.82 -4.50
CA GLY A 92 3.75 8.82 -5.77
C GLY A 92 3.82 7.42 -6.39
N VAL A 93 3.96 6.41 -5.56
CA VAL A 93 3.96 5.00 -5.99
C VAL A 93 2.59 4.62 -6.54
N LEU A 94 1.51 5.03 -5.87
CA LEU A 94 0.15 4.72 -6.31
C LEU A 94 -0.19 5.36 -7.66
N SER A 95 0.40 6.48 -7.98
CA SER A 95 0.16 7.13 -9.28
C SER A 95 0.58 6.26 -10.46
N LYS A 96 1.49 5.30 -10.24
CA LYS A 96 1.92 4.35 -11.26
C LYS A 96 0.82 3.36 -11.64
N LEU A 97 -0.21 3.23 -10.81
CA LEU A 97 -1.31 2.29 -11.02
C LEU A 97 -2.48 2.89 -11.80
N ARG A 98 -2.41 4.17 -12.11
CA ARG A 98 -3.50 4.90 -12.79
C ARG A 98 -3.28 4.99 -14.29
#